data_bb730c0a360b0b7a588fab44be89b511
#
_entry.id   bb730c0a360b0b7a588fab44be89b511
#
_cell.length_a   1.000
_cell.length_b   1.000
_cell.length_c   1.000
_cell.angle_alpha   90.00
_cell.angle_beta   90.00
_cell.angle_gamma   90.00
#
_symmetry.space_group_name_H-M   'P 1'
#
loop_
_entity.id
_entity.type
_entity.pdbx_description
1 polymer ?
#
loop_
_entity_poly.entity_id
_entity_poly.type
_entity_poly.pdbx_seq_one_letter_code
_entity_poly.pdbx_strand_id
1 'polypeptide(L)'
;MHYKIDTKEKFTVLSLLDPKLSSNLVPELNDLVKNLGSNSPKNLVLNLEAVKDWDLNIMELLAQHQEVFYDNNSSFVLCCLSDDLQSALDSTEFGEVMNLTPTETEAWDIVQMEEIERELLDSDDMEFSTQE
;
A
#
# COMPACT_ATOMS: atom_id res chain seq x y z
N MET A 1 12.20 -10.12 10.92
CA MET A 1 10.82 -9.62 10.82
C MET A 1 9.90 -10.76 10.44
N HIS A 2 8.74 -10.83 11.06
CA HIS A 2 7.77 -11.89 10.76
C HIS A 2 6.68 -11.35 9.85
N TYR A 3 6.39 -12.07 8.78
CA TYR A 3 5.38 -11.64 7.82
C TYR A 3 4.82 -12.83 7.05
N LYS A 4 3.73 -12.57 6.36
CA LYS A 4 3.06 -13.55 5.51
C LYS A 4 2.73 -12.88 4.19
N ILE A 5 2.95 -13.58 3.08
CA ILE A 5 2.66 -13.08 1.75
C ILE A 5 1.57 -13.94 1.13
N ASP A 6 0.54 -13.28 0.59
CA ASP A 6 -0.56 -13.96 -0.09
C ASP A 6 -0.75 -13.27 -1.44
N THR A 7 -0.40 -13.96 -2.51
CA THR A 7 -0.46 -13.41 -3.86
C THR A 7 -1.81 -13.70 -4.49
N LYS A 8 -2.52 -12.65 -4.84
CA LYS A 8 -3.80 -12.72 -5.53
C LYS A 8 -3.57 -12.43 -7.02
N GLU A 9 -4.65 -12.45 -7.80
CA GLU A 9 -4.55 -12.20 -9.23
C GLU A 9 -4.07 -10.78 -9.55
N LYS A 10 -4.60 -9.79 -8.87
CA LYS A 10 -4.33 -8.36 -9.19
C LYS A 10 -3.50 -7.64 -8.15
N PHE A 11 -3.26 -8.24 -7.01
CA PHE A 11 -2.49 -7.62 -5.94
C PHE A 11 -1.89 -8.68 -5.03
N THR A 12 -0.90 -8.27 -4.26
CA THR A 12 -0.29 -9.10 -3.22
C THR A 12 -0.65 -8.52 -1.87
N VAL A 13 -0.98 -9.38 -0.90
CA VAL A 13 -1.22 -8.97 0.47
C VAL A 13 0.02 -9.33 1.30
N LEU A 14 0.62 -8.31 1.91
CA LEU A 14 1.71 -8.51 2.86
C LEU A 14 1.16 -8.24 4.26
N SER A 15 1.12 -9.26 5.08
CA SER A 15 0.69 -9.13 6.47
C SER A 15 1.92 -9.10 7.37
N LEU A 16 2.11 -8.00 8.10
CA LEU A 16 3.21 -7.87 9.04
C LEU A 16 2.74 -8.40 10.39
N LEU A 17 3.51 -9.33 10.95
CA LEU A 17 3.06 -10.09 12.13
C LEU A 17 3.74 -9.66 13.42
N ASP A 18 4.75 -8.79 13.36
CA ASP A 18 5.39 -8.27 14.56
C ASP A 18 4.47 -7.27 15.25
N PRO A 19 4.27 -7.38 16.56
CA PRO A 19 3.41 -6.42 17.25
C PRO A 19 3.98 -5.01 17.29
N LYS A 20 5.28 -4.88 17.18
CA LYS A 20 5.97 -3.58 17.15
C LYS A 20 6.81 -3.48 15.90
N LEU A 21 6.55 -2.46 15.08
CA LEU A 21 7.40 -2.13 13.92
C LEU A 21 8.35 -1.03 14.35
N SER A 22 9.55 -1.41 14.76
CA SER A 22 10.56 -0.47 15.24
C SER A 22 11.46 -0.01 14.09
N SER A 23 12.16 1.09 14.34
CA SER A 23 13.02 1.71 13.33
C SER A 23 14.10 0.78 12.78
N ASN A 24 14.55 -0.18 13.57
CA ASN A 24 15.57 -1.14 13.12
C ASN A 24 15.05 -2.10 12.05
N LEU A 25 13.75 -2.16 11.83
CA LEU A 25 13.16 -2.98 10.76
C LEU A 25 13.07 -2.25 9.43
N VAL A 26 13.42 -0.96 9.38
CA VAL A 26 13.30 -0.15 8.16
C VAL A 26 14.04 -0.79 6.97
N PRO A 27 15.31 -1.22 7.08
CA PRO A 27 15.97 -1.81 5.91
C PRO A 27 15.30 -3.07 5.39
N GLU A 28 14.88 -3.97 6.28
CA GLU A 28 14.20 -5.21 5.90
C GLU A 28 12.87 -4.92 5.22
N LEU A 29 12.08 -4.05 5.82
CA LEU A 29 10.76 -3.70 5.29
C LEU A 29 10.90 -3.00 3.94
N ASN A 30 11.87 -2.10 3.82
CA ASN A 30 12.13 -1.41 2.57
C ASN A 30 12.42 -2.40 1.44
N ASP A 31 13.32 -3.34 1.67
CA ASP A 31 13.69 -4.34 0.67
C ASP A 31 12.50 -5.22 0.29
N LEU A 32 11.73 -5.63 1.28
CA LEU A 32 10.57 -6.50 1.06
C LEU A 32 9.51 -5.80 0.20
N VAL A 33 9.18 -4.57 0.53
CA VAL A 33 8.17 -3.80 -0.22
C VAL A 33 8.66 -3.50 -1.64
N LYS A 34 9.92 -3.15 -1.80
CA LYS A 34 10.50 -2.92 -3.13
C LYS A 34 10.43 -4.17 -3.98
N ASN A 35 10.79 -5.31 -3.43
CA ASN A 35 10.75 -6.57 -4.17
C ASN A 35 9.35 -6.92 -4.60
N LEU A 36 8.37 -6.77 -3.72
CA LEU A 36 6.98 -7.07 -4.06
C LEU A 36 6.43 -6.10 -5.10
N GLY A 37 6.81 -4.84 -5.02
CA GLY A 37 6.37 -3.83 -6.00
C GLY A 37 7.01 -4.00 -7.37
N SER A 38 8.13 -4.73 -7.44
CA SER A 38 8.83 -4.98 -8.71
C SER A 38 8.35 -6.23 -9.42
N ASN A 39 7.59 -7.08 -8.74
CA ASN A 39 7.07 -8.33 -9.30
C ASN A 39 5.60 -8.19 -9.66
N SER A 40 5.13 -9.06 -10.54
CA SER A 40 3.71 -9.09 -10.89
C SER A 40 2.96 -9.98 -9.91
N PRO A 41 1.80 -9.56 -9.40
CA PRO A 41 1.15 -8.25 -9.61
C PRO A 41 1.87 -7.13 -8.85
N LYS A 42 1.85 -5.93 -9.40
CA LYS A 42 2.57 -4.78 -8.83
C LYS A 42 1.85 -4.11 -7.67
N ASN A 43 0.55 -4.32 -7.56
CA ASN A 43 -0.26 -3.68 -6.52
C ASN A 43 -0.04 -4.40 -5.19
N LEU A 44 0.06 -3.64 -4.11
CA LEU A 44 0.36 -4.17 -2.79
C LEU A 44 -0.64 -3.68 -1.74
N VAL A 45 -1.18 -4.61 -0.98
CA VAL A 45 -1.99 -4.32 0.19
C VAL A 45 -1.18 -4.73 1.42
N LEU A 46 -0.98 -3.80 2.34
CA LEU A 46 -0.25 -4.05 3.57
C LEU A 46 -1.24 -4.20 4.72
N ASN A 47 -1.34 -5.41 5.25
CA ASN A 47 -2.26 -5.72 6.33
C ASN A 47 -1.54 -5.58 7.68
N LEU A 48 -2.04 -4.69 8.53
CA LEU A 48 -1.40 -4.34 9.80
C LEU A 48 -2.21 -4.80 11.01
N GLU A 49 -3.09 -5.79 10.83
CA GLU A 49 -3.97 -6.26 11.91
C GLU A 49 -3.20 -6.72 13.14
N ALA A 50 -2.05 -7.37 12.95
CA ALA A 50 -1.25 -7.89 14.06
C ALA A 50 -0.35 -6.82 14.69
N VAL A 51 -0.20 -5.68 14.05
CA VAL A 51 0.70 -4.63 14.53
C VAL A 51 -0.02 -3.75 15.56
N LYS A 52 0.65 -3.51 16.69
CA LYS A 52 0.08 -2.72 17.80
C LYS A 52 0.73 -1.35 17.90
N ASP A 53 1.96 -1.22 17.43
CA ASP A 53 2.73 0.01 17.57
C ASP A 53 3.73 0.11 16.44
N TRP A 54 4.08 1.33 16.05
CA TRP A 54 5.10 1.56 15.02
C TRP A 54 5.85 2.87 15.28
N ASP A 55 7.10 2.90 14.84
CA ASP A 55 7.94 4.08 14.96
C ASP A 55 7.71 5.03 13.79
N LEU A 56 8.05 6.30 14.01
CA LEU A 56 7.90 7.34 13.00
C LEU A 56 8.63 6.98 11.71
N ASN A 57 9.82 6.39 11.81
CA ASN A 57 10.60 6.03 10.63
C ASN A 57 9.91 4.98 9.76
N ILE A 58 9.10 4.13 10.36
CA ILE A 58 8.29 3.16 9.61
C ILE A 58 7.20 3.90 8.82
N MET A 59 6.52 4.83 9.46
CA MET A 59 5.48 5.62 8.79
C MET A 59 6.06 6.42 7.62
N GLU A 60 7.22 7.02 7.82
CA GLU A 60 7.91 7.75 6.76
C GLU A 60 8.27 6.84 5.59
N LEU A 61 8.79 5.66 5.88
CA LEU A 61 9.14 4.68 4.86
C LEU A 61 7.93 4.31 4.01
N LEU A 62 6.80 4.04 4.67
CA LEU A 62 5.58 3.65 3.96
C LEU A 62 5.04 4.79 3.10
N ALA A 63 5.14 6.03 3.59
CA ALA A 63 4.75 7.20 2.80
C ALA A 63 5.61 7.34 1.54
N GLN A 64 6.91 7.08 1.66
CA GLN A 64 7.82 7.10 0.51
C GLN A 64 7.43 6.04 -0.50
N HIS A 65 7.08 4.84 -0.05
CA HIS A 65 6.63 3.77 -0.94
C HIS A 65 5.30 4.12 -1.61
N GLN A 66 4.42 4.82 -0.91
CA GLN A 66 3.16 5.27 -1.50
C GLN A 66 3.43 6.10 -2.76
N GLU A 67 4.38 7.02 -2.68
CA GLU A 67 4.74 7.86 -3.82
C GLU A 67 5.36 7.04 -4.95
N VAL A 68 6.24 6.12 -4.61
CA VAL A 68 6.90 5.28 -5.63
C VAL A 68 5.88 4.41 -6.37
N PHE A 69 4.94 3.81 -5.64
CA PHE A 69 3.90 3.01 -6.27
C PHE A 69 3.03 3.85 -7.19
N TYR A 70 2.65 5.03 -6.72
CA TYR A 70 1.84 5.95 -7.52
C TYR A 70 2.56 6.32 -8.81
N ASP A 71 3.85 6.66 -8.74
CA ASP A 71 4.65 7.04 -9.90
C ASP A 71 4.79 5.90 -10.90
N ASN A 72 4.70 4.66 -10.43
CA ASN A 72 4.80 3.47 -11.27
C ASN A 72 3.44 2.92 -11.70
N ASN A 73 2.38 3.71 -11.52
CA ASN A 73 1.01 3.31 -11.87
C ASN A 73 0.56 2.04 -11.14
N SER A 74 0.96 1.93 -9.89
CA SER A 74 0.61 0.80 -9.03
C SER A 74 -0.12 1.30 -7.80
N SER A 75 -0.92 0.44 -7.18
CA SER A 75 -1.66 0.77 -5.98
C SER A 75 -0.94 0.25 -4.74
N PHE A 76 -0.94 1.05 -3.69
CA PHE A 76 -0.38 0.67 -2.39
C PHE A 76 -1.37 1.12 -1.32
N VAL A 77 -1.94 0.15 -0.60
CA VAL A 77 -3.01 0.42 0.37
C VAL A 77 -2.67 -0.25 1.69
N LEU A 78 -2.82 0.49 2.79
CA LEU A 78 -2.70 -0.06 4.13
C LEU A 78 -4.09 -0.37 4.67
N CYS A 79 -4.25 -1.50 5.34
CA CYS A 79 -5.54 -1.86 5.91
C CYS A 79 -5.41 -2.42 7.32
N CYS A 80 -6.53 -2.42 8.02
CA CYS A 80 -6.66 -3.07 9.33
C CYS A 80 -5.81 -2.42 10.43
N LEU A 81 -5.64 -1.09 10.36
CA LEU A 81 -4.93 -0.37 11.42
C LEU A 81 -5.77 -0.33 12.70
N SER A 82 -5.13 -0.57 13.84
CA SER A 82 -5.77 -0.34 15.12
C SER A 82 -5.98 1.15 15.34
N ASP A 83 -6.83 1.50 16.29
CA ASP A 83 -7.05 2.91 16.63
C ASP A 83 -5.75 3.59 17.06
N ASP A 84 -4.90 2.87 17.78
CA ASP A 84 -3.61 3.42 18.22
C ASP A 84 -2.68 3.69 17.04
N LEU A 85 -2.61 2.76 16.08
CA LEU A 85 -1.81 2.97 14.87
C LEU A 85 -2.35 4.15 14.08
N GLN A 86 -3.66 4.22 13.91
CA GLN A 86 -4.32 5.29 13.16
C GLN A 86 -4.05 6.65 13.82
N SER A 87 -4.19 6.72 15.14
CA SER A 87 -3.94 7.96 15.88
C SER A 87 -2.51 8.43 15.74
N ALA A 88 -1.56 7.50 15.82
CA ALA A 88 -0.15 7.83 15.66
C ALA A 88 0.12 8.38 14.25
N LEU A 89 -0.47 7.77 13.23
CA LEU A 89 -0.32 8.22 11.85
C LEU A 89 -0.95 9.58 11.63
N ASP A 90 -2.15 9.79 12.17
CA ASP A 90 -2.89 11.05 12.04
C ASP A 90 -2.16 12.23 12.67
N SER A 91 -1.30 11.97 13.65
CA SER A 91 -0.52 13.02 14.30
C SER A 91 0.71 13.44 13.45
N THR A 92 0.92 12.80 12.31
CA THR A 92 2.03 13.10 11.40
C THR A 92 1.49 13.60 10.07
N GLU A 93 2.36 14.22 9.28
CA GLU A 93 2.00 14.62 7.92
C GLU A 93 1.84 13.43 6.97
N PHE A 94 2.37 12.26 7.34
CA PHE A 94 2.35 11.09 6.46
C PHE A 94 0.96 10.50 6.29
N GLY A 95 0.06 10.73 7.24
CA GLY A 95 -1.30 10.22 7.14
C GLY A 95 -2.07 10.75 5.94
N GLU A 96 -1.75 11.95 5.49
CA GLU A 96 -2.46 12.58 4.38
C GLU A 96 -2.15 11.96 3.03
N VAL A 97 -0.99 11.32 2.90
CA VAL A 97 -0.58 10.74 1.61
C VAL A 97 -0.87 9.25 1.50
N MET A 98 -1.30 8.62 2.58
CA MET A 98 -1.50 7.17 2.62
C MET A 98 -2.92 6.80 2.22
N ASN A 99 -3.06 5.70 1.47
CA ASN A 99 -4.36 5.08 1.21
C ASN A 99 -4.64 4.10 2.35
N LEU A 100 -5.69 4.37 3.10
CA LEU A 100 -6.04 3.57 4.28
C LEU A 100 -7.45 3.03 4.14
N THR A 101 -7.65 1.77 4.51
CA THR A 101 -9.00 1.20 4.60
C THR A 101 -9.15 0.42 5.90
N PRO A 102 -10.39 0.31 6.43
CA PRO A 102 -10.61 -0.46 7.64
C PRO A 102 -10.39 -1.96 7.47
N THR A 103 -10.65 -2.50 6.29
CA THR A 103 -10.60 -3.94 6.03
C THR A 103 -9.79 -4.25 4.78
N GLU A 104 -9.36 -5.49 4.69
CA GLU A 104 -8.65 -5.97 3.50
C GLU A 104 -9.57 -5.98 2.26
N THR A 105 -10.84 -6.30 2.44
CA THR A 105 -11.82 -6.29 1.35
C THR A 105 -11.95 -4.89 0.73
N GLU A 106 -12.01 -3.86 1.57
CA GLU A 106 -12.07 -2.49 1.08
C GLU A 106 -10.77 -2.08 0.40
N ALA A 107 -9.63 -2.58 0.88
CA ALA A 107 -8.35 -2.35 0.21
C ALA A 107 -8.38 -2.93 -1.20
N TRP A 108 -8.95 -4.12 -1.37
CA TRP A 108 -9.11 -4.73 -2.68
C TRP A 108 -9.97 -3.87 -3.59
N ASP A 109 -11.07 -3.34 -3.06
CA ASP A 109 -11.92 -2.43 -3.83
C ASP A 109 -11.16 -1.21 -4.34
N ILE A 110 -10.31 -0.63 -3.49
CA ILE A 110 -9.48 0.51 -3.89
C ILE A 110 -8.54 0.13 -5.03
N VAL A 111 -7.88 -1.03 -4.92
CA VAL A 111 -6.96 -1.49 -5.97
C VAL A 111 -7.70 -1.65 -7.30
N GLN A 112 -8.88 -2.26 -7.26
CA GLN A 112 -9.69 -2.46 -8.46
C GLN A 112 -10.13 -1.14 -9.08
N MET A 113 -10.59 -0.23 -8.25
CA MET A 113 -11.02 1.09 -8.73
C MET A 113 -9.88 1.85 -9.39
N GLU A 114 -8.71 1.83 -8.77
CA GLU A 114 -7.55 2.53 -9.33
C GLU A 114 -7.11 1.91 -10.65
N GLU A 115 -7.16 0.58 -10.75
CA GLU A 115 -6.84 -0.07 -12.01
C GLU A 115 -7.82 0.30 -13.12
N ILE A 116 -9.11 0.33 -12.80
CA ILE A 116 -10.14 0.71 -13.75
C ILE A 116 -9.93 2.15 -14.20
N GLU A 117 -9.62 3.04 -13.27
CA GLU A 117 -9.35 4.44 -13.61
C GLU A 117 -8.17 4.57 -14.56
N ARG A 118 -7.11 3.83 -14.33
CA ARG A 118 -5.94 3.84 -15.22
C ARG A 118 -6.29 3.33 -16.61
N GLU A 119 -7.08 2.25 -16.68
CA GLU A 119 -7.53 1.71 -17.96
C GLU A 119 -8.44 2.66 -18.72
N LEU A 120 -9.34 3.33 -17.99
CA LEU A 120 -10.25 4.30 -18.61
C LEU A 120 -9.51 5.51 -19.16
N LEU A 121 -8.49 5.97 -18.46
CA LEU A 121 -7.68 7.08 -18.94
C LEU A 121 -6.97 6.72 -20.25
N ASP A 122 -6.41 5.51 -20.32
CA ASP A 122 -5.77 5.03 -21.53
C ASP A 122 -6.79 4.88 -22.66
N SER A 123 -7.96 4.31 -22.35
CA SER A 123 -9.02 4.13 -23.34
C SER A 123 -9.58 5.45 -23.83
N ASP A 124 -9.75 6.42 -22.93
CA ASP A 124 -10.22 7.74 -23.30
C ASP A 124 -9.26 8.41 -24.26
N ASP A 125 -7.97 8.30 -24.02
CA ASP A 125 -6.96 8.83 -24.91
C ASP A 125 -7.08 8.20 -26.29
N MET A 126 -7.25 6.89 -26.34
CA MET A 126 -7.41 6.17 -27.60
C MET A 126 -8.71 6.55 -28.30
N GLU A 127 -9.79 6.68 -27.56
CA GLU A 127 -11.08 7.05 -28.11
C GLU A 127 -11.06 8.44 -28.70
N PHE A 128 -10.41 9.35 -28.01
CA PHE A 128 -10.23 10.69 -28.53
C PHE A 128 -9.55 10.67 -29.89
N SER A 129 -8.52 9.86 -30.00
CA SER A 129 -7.79 9.73 -31.24
C SER A 129 -8.67 9.22 -32.37
N THR A 130 -9.55 8.29 -32.07
CA THR A 130 -10.39 7.64 -33.09
C THR A 130 -11.60 8.45 -33.49
N GLN A 131 -12.09 9.27 -32.58
CA GLN A 131 -13.28 10.09 -32.86
C GLN A 131 -12.97 11.27 -33.77
N GLU A 132 -11.74 11.66 -33.80
CA GLU A 132 -11.30 12.74 -34.62
C GLU A 132 -11.04 12.28 -36.06
#